data_c7ef87c7e5c39369225e3fc7dd0b71a0
#
_entry.id   c7ef87c7e5c39369225e3fc7dd0b71a0
#
_cell.length_a   1.000
_cell.length_b   1.000
_cell.length_c   1.000
_cell.angle_alpha   90.00
_cell.angle_beta   90.00
_cell.angle_gamma   90.00
#
_symmetry.space_group_name_H-M   'P 1'
#
loop_
_entity.id
_entity.type
_entity.pdbx_description
1 polymer ?
#
loop_
_entity_poly.entity_id
_entity_poly.type
_entity_poly.pdbx_seq_one_letter_code
_entity_poly.pdbx_strand_id
1 'polypeptide(L)'
;MQPYFPAISFRKIAGGARQFFEGTSQQKRLHALVVLVLTTTLSACGTSKRTGYYQNDGPPDRVPSDVASTPDAVPIIEPFLARANRPYVALGRSYTPLTSDVAFRERGAASWYGRQFHGNRTASGEIYDMFAMTAAHPTLPIPSYVRVTSVRTRQSVVVRVNDRGPFKSDRVIDLSYAAAVRLGVVASGTGIVELERITHAQIASGEWRDAP
;
A
#
# COMPACT_ATOMS: atom_id res chain seq x y z
N MET A 1 -70.16 -38.68 -2.93
CA MET A 1 -69.46 -39.34 -1.84
C MET A 1 -68.59 -38.29 -1.14
N GLN A 2 -69.11 -37.84 -0.01
CA GLN A 2 -68.30 -36.91 0.87
C GLN A 2 -67.84 -37.77 2.05
N PRO A 3 -66.60 -37.52 2.52
CA PRO A 3 -66.24 -38.02 3.82
C PRO A 3 -66.42 -36.94 4.89
N TYR A 4 -67.02 -37.34 5.91
CA TYR A 4 -67.31 -36.81 7.22
C TYR A 4 -66.12 -36.33 7.99
N PHE A 5 -66.16 -35.06 8.54
CA PHE A 5 -65.22 -34.58 9.53
C PHE A 5 -65.87 -34.49 10.91
N PRO A 6 -65.29 -35.03 11.96
CA PRO A 6 -65.81 -34.83 13.30
C PRO A 6 -65.31 -33.53 13.91
N ALA A 7 -66.18 -32.78 14.53
CA ALA A 7 -65.95 -31.58 15.30
C ALA A 7 -65.16 -31.89 16.58
N ILE A 8 -64.02 -31.22 16.79
CA ILE A 8 -63.33 -31.26 18.07
C ILE A 8 -63.74 -30.06 18.88
N SER A 9 -64.31 -30.32 20.04
CA SER A 9 -64.77 -29.40 21.06
C SER A 9 -63.56 -28.60 21.71
N PHE A 10 -63.61 -27.29 21.64
CA PHE A 10 -62.73 -26.42 22.43
C PHE A 10 -63.18 -26.29 23.88
N ARG A 11 -62.48 -26.98 24.76
CA ARG A 11 -62.61 -26.77 26.20
C ARG A 11 -61.72 -25.56 26.59
N LYS A 12 -62.36 -24.47 27.05
CA LYS A 12 -61.73 -23.36 27.72
C LYS A 12 -61.01 -23.84 28.98
N ILE A 13 -59.72 -23.62 29.08
CA ILE A 13 -59.01 -23.65 30.35
C ILE A 13 -58.50 -22.23 30.58
N ALA A 14 -59.23 -21.54 31.46
CA ALA A 14 -58.78 -20.29 32.06
C ALA A 14 -58.01 -20.62 33.34
N GLY A 15 -56.94 -19.94 33.55
CA GLY A 15 -56.28 -19.91 34.86
C GLY A 15 -54.83 -20.34 34.85
N GLY A 16 -53.95 -19.44 35.12
CA GLY A 16 -52.59 -19.78 35.44
C GLY A 16 -51.60 -18.62 35.33
N ALA A 17 -51.60 -17.77 36.35
CA ALA A 17 -50.44 -17.14 36.97
C ALA A 17 -49.46 -16.41 36.07
N ARG A 18 -49.56 -15.08 36.09
CA ARG A 18 -48.43 -14.18 35.90
C ARG A 18 -47.41 -14.44 37.03
N GLN A 19 -46.41 -15.25 36.79
CA GLN A 19 -45.21 -15.24 37.63
C GLN A 19 -44.37 -14.04 37.24
N PHE A 20 -44.45 -12.98 38.05
CA PHE A 20 -43.48 -11.91 38.09
C PHE A 20 -42.12 -12.51 38.49
N PHE A 21 -41.18 -12.49 37.58
CA PHE A 21 -39.78 -12.74 37.90
C PHE A 21 -39.25 -11.51 38.71
N GLU A 22 -39.47 -11.53 40.01
CA GLU A 22 -38.72 -10.66 40.94
C GLU A 22 -37.31 -11.27 41.09
N GLY A 23 -36.42 -10.93 40.17
CA GLY A 23 -35.00 -11.20 40.36
C GLY A 23 -34.50 -10.47 41.60
N THR A 24 -33.92 -11.19 42.54
CA THR A 24 -33.33 -10.63 43.77
C THR A 24 -32.35 -9.55 43.44
N SER A 25 -32.16 -8.57 44.36
CA SER A 25 -31.24 -7.43 44.19
C SER A 25 -29.81 -7.86 43.78
N GLN A 26 -29.38 -9.05 44.18
CA GLN A 26 -28.13 -9.68 43.81
C GLN A 26 -28.09 -9.99 42.30
N GLN A 27 -29.15 -10.52 41.71
CA GLN A 27 -29.22 -10.90 40.31
C GLN A 27 -29.23 -9.69 39.39
N LYS A 28 -29.88 -8.58 39.80
CA LYS A 28 -29.86 -7.29 39.10
C LYS A 28 -28.48 -6.66 39.12
N ARG A 29 -27.73 -6.78 40.23
CA ARG A 29 -26.33 -6.32 40.34
C ARG A 29 -25.38 -7.15 39.46
N LEU A 30 -25.57 -8.46 39.36
CA LEU A 30 -24.76 -9.32 38.51
C LEU A 30 -24.96 -9.02 37.03
N HIS A 31 -26.23 -8.80 36.58
CA HIS A 31 -26.51 -8.39 35.19
C HIS A 31 -25.95 -7.00 34.85
N ALA A 32 -26.03 -6.04 35.78
CA ALA A 32 -25.44 -4.73 35.61
C ALA A 32 -23.90 -4.79 35.49
N LEU A 33 -23.24 -5.63 36.30
CA LEU A 33 -21.79 -5.85 36.23
C LEU A 33 -21.37 -6.53 34.92
N VAL A 34 -22.11 -7.54 34.44
CA VAL A 34 -21.85 -8.23 33.18
C VAL A 34 -22.01 -7.26 31.99
N VAL A 35 -23.05 -6.43 31.97
CA VAL A 35 -23.25 -5.43 30.93
C VAL A 35 -22.15 -4.37 30.96
N LEU A 36 -21.70 -3.92 32.14
CA LEU A 36 -20.62 -2.95 32.29
C LEU A 36 -19.28 -3.51 31.79
N VAL A 37 -18.98 -4.79 32.08
CA VAL A 37 -17.77 -5.47 31.59
C VAL A 37 -17.82 -5.69 30.09
N LEU A 38 -19.00 -6.00 29.52
CA LEU A 38 -19.16 -6.18 28.06
C LEU A 38 -19.02 -4.86 27.30
N THR A 39 -19.43 -3.71 27.89
CA THR A 39 -19.30 -2.42 27.25
C THR A 39 -17.87 -1.85 27.28
N THR A 40 -17.07 -2.23 28.25
CA THR A 40 -15.66 -1.79 28.34
C THR A 40 -14.72 -2.54 27.39
N THR A 41 -15.09 -3.74 26.93
CA THR A 41 -14.27 -4.50 25.98
C THR A 41 -14.42 -4.08 24.52
N LEU A 42 -15.45 -3.30 24.15
CA LEU A 42 -15.66 -2.81 22.79
C LEU A 42 -14.91 -1.52 22.47
N SER A 43 -14.26 -0.88 23.43
CA SER A 43 -13.50 0.37 23.20
C SER A 43 -12.04 0.15 22.77
N ALA A 44 -11.62 -1.07 22.55
CA ALA A 44 -10.33 -1.37 21.91
C ALA A 44 -10.41 -1.27 20.39
N CYS A 45 -10.89 -0.13 19.86
CA CYS A 45 -10.51 0.30 18.52
C CYS A 45 -9.02 0.58 18.56
N GLY A 46 -8.21 -0.47 18.34
CA GLY A 46 -6.80 -0.34 18.12
C GLY A 46 -6.60 0.61 16.95
N THR A 47 -6.14 1.83 17.24
CA THR A 47 -5.47 2.65 16.24
C THR A 47 -4.31 1.80 15.72
N SER A 48 -4.52 1.17 14.57
CA SER A 48 -3.46 0.55 13.79
C SER A 48 -2.41 1.64 13.60
N LYS A 49 -1.31 1.58 14.37
CA LYS A 49 -0.13 2.39 14.10
C LYS A 49 0.26 2.04 12.68
N ARG A 50 0.04 2.97 11.76
CA ARG A 50 0.62 2.89 10.41
C ARG A 50 2.12 2.76 10.63
N THR A 51 2.62 1.54 10.58
CA THR A 51 4.05 1.28 10.60
C THR A 51 4.58 1.72 9.24
N GLY A 52 4.97 2.99 9.14
CA GLY A 52 5.86 3.44 8.10
C GLY A 52 7.08 2.52 8.05
N TYR A 53 7.71 2.41 6.91
CA TYR A 53 8.86 1.50 6.70
C TYR A 53 10.01 1.76 7.67
N TYR A 54 10.24 3.01 8.02
CA TYR A 54 11.11 3.49 9.08
C TYR A 54 10.25 4.19 10.15
N GLN A 55 10.59 4.04 11.42
CA GLN A 55 9.76 4.54 12.54
C GLN A 55 9.45 6.04 12.47
N ASN A 56 10.26 6.81 11.72
CA ASN A 56 10.15 8.26 11.61
C ASN A 56 9.88 8.75 10.19
N ASP A 57 9.63 7.84 9.22
CA ASP A 57 9.30 8.25 7.85
C ASP A 57 7.80 8.50 7.68
N GLY A 58 7.45 9.30 6.68
CA GLY A 58 6.05 9.63 6.42
C GLY A 58 5.88 10.73 5.38
N PRO A 59 4.62 11.18 5.20
CA PRO A 59 4.32 12.27 4.30
C PRO A 59 4.98 13.57 4.76
N PRO A 60 5.11 14.56 3.86
CA PRO A 60 5.60 15.89 4.23
C PRO A 60 4.66 16.56 5.22
N ASP A 61 5.18 17.50 6.04
CA ASP A 61 4.37 18.27 6.97
C ASP A 61 3.34 19.16 6.24
N ARG A 62 3.69 19.59 5.03
CA ARG A 62 2.78 20.27 4.09
C ARG A 62 2.82 19.56 2.75
N VAL A 63 1.67 19.08 2.32
CA VAL A 63 1.51 18.49 0.99
C VAL A 63 1.26 19.62 -0.01
N PRO A 64 2.09 19.80 -1.05
CA PRO A 64 1.79 20.74 -2.12
C PRO A 64 0.45 20.41 -2.78
N SER A 65 -0.35 21.42 -3.07
CA SER A 65 -1.70 21.23 -3.65
C SER A 65 -1.68 20.58 -5.04
N ASP A 66 -0.56 20.71 -5.74
CA ASP A 66 -0.33 20.23 -7.09
C ASP A 66 0.43 18.89 -7.17
N VAL A 67 0.76 18.27 -6.02
CA VAL A 67 1.54 17.01 -6.00
C VAL A 67 0.89 15.90 -6.83
N ALA A 68 -0.44 15.85 -6.86
CA ALA A 68 -1.18 14.86 -7.66
C ALA A 68 -1.07 15.08 -9.17
N SER A 69 -0.68 16.27 -9.60
CA SER A 69 -0.46 16.66 -11.00
C SER A 69 1.03 16.74 -11.37
N THR A 70 1.93 16.32 -10.49
CA THR A 70 3.37 16.24 -10.82
C THR A 70 3.55 15.47 -12.13
N PRO A 71 4.16 16.06 -13.18
CA PRO A 71 4.32 15.40 -14.46
C PRO A 71 5.23 14.18 -14.36
N ASP A 72 4.99 13.19 -15.20
CA ASP A 72 5.85 12.01 -15.29
C ASP A 72 7.30 12.38 -15.61
N ALA A 73 8.23 11.54 -15.19
CA ALA A 73 9.59 11.66 -15.65
C ALA A 73 9.63 11.49 -17.17
N VAL A 74 10.35 12.37 -17.85
CA VAL A 74 10.54 12.29 -19.30
C VAL A 74 11.76 11.43 -19.59
N PRO A 75 11.62 10.22 -20.16
CA PRO A 75 12.73 9.35 -20.48
C PRO A 75 13.69 9.99 -21.49
N ILE A 76 14.95 9.96 -21.14
CA ILE A 76 16.08 10.33 -22.01
C ILE A 76 17.13 9.22 -21.99
N ILE A 77 17.95 9.14 -23.01
CA ILE A 77 19.06 8.20 -23.04
C ILE A 77 20.21 8.78 -22.21
N GLU A 78 20.48 8.13 -21.07
CA GLU A 78 21.55 8.48 -20.15
C GLU A 78 22.56 7.33 -20.02
N PRO A 79 23.87 7.62 -19.93
CA PRO A 79 24.87 6.59 -19.65
C PRO A 79 24.67 6.04 -18.23
N PHE A 80 24.75 4.72 -18.09
CA PHE A 80 24.68 4.08 -16.77
C PHE A 80 25.87 4.47 -15.90
N LEU A 81 25.60 4.86 -14.66
CA LEU A 81 26.62 5.26 -13.70
C LEU A 81 27.37 4.04 -13.16
N ALA A 82 28.61 3.81 -13.63
CA ALA A 82 29.39 2.65 -13.24
C ALA A 82 29.48 2.45 -11.72
N ARG A 83 29.63 3.54 -10.94
CA ARG A 83 29.70 3.46 -9.47
C ARG A 83 28.43 2.96 -8.81
N ALA A 84 27.25 3.34 -9.35
CA ALA A 84 25.95 2.98 -8.79
C ALA A 84 25.49 1.59 -9.23
N ASN A 85 26.13 1.01 -10.25
CA ASN A 85 25.78 -0.28 -10.85
C ASN A 85 26.80 -1.40 -10.52
N ARG A 86 27.64 -1.22 -9.50
CA ARG A 86 28.52 -2.28 -8.99
C ARG A 86 27.71 -3.23 -8.08
N PRO A 87 28.09 -4.50 -8.00
CA PRO A 87 27.57 -5.38 -6.97
C PRO A 87 27.77 -4.78 -5.58
N TYR A 88 26.77 -4.94 -4.72
CA TYR A 88 26.81 -4.38 -3.37
C TYR A 88 26.08 -5.29 -2.37
N VAL A 89 26.32 -5.06 -1.08
CA VAL A 89 25.66 -5.77 0.01
C VAL A 89 24.83 -4.78 0.81
N ALA A 90 23.57 -5.09 1.08
CA ALA A 90 22.71 -4.34 1.96
C ALA A 90 21.91 -5.29 2.85
N LEU A 91 21.84 -4.99 4.14
CA LEU A 91 21.15 -5.82 5.15
C LEU A 91 21.52 -7.32 5.08
N GLY A 92 22.80 -7.64 4.82
CA GLY A 92 23.32 -9.00 4.73
C GLY A 92 22.99 -9.75 3.44
N ARG A 93 22.36 -9.12 2.43
CA ARG A 93 22.03 -9.70 1.13
C ARG A 93 22.86 -9.05 0.04
N SER A 94 23.35 -9.88 -0.89
CA SER A 94 24.08 -9.43 -2.08
C SER A 94 23.12 -9.09 -3.20
N TYR A 95 23.41 -7.99 -3.90
CA TYR A 95 22.65 -7.51 -5.06
C TYR A 95 23.62 -7.29 -6.22
N THR A 96 23.22 -7.75 -7.41
CA THR A 96 23.99 -7.51 -8.64
C THR A 96 23.12 -6.71 -9.61
N PRO A 97 23.37 -5.40 -9.75
CA PRO A 97 22.64 -4.56 -10.68
C PRO A 97 22.85 -5.00 -12.14
N LEU A 98 21.82 -4.80 -12.94
CA LEU A 98 21.91 -4.91 -14.40
C LEU A 98 22.81 -3.78 -14.93
N THR A 99 23.66 -4.11 -15.90
CA THR A 99 24.64 -3.18 -16.49
C THR A 99 24.40 -2.95 -17.98
N SER A 100 23.38 -3.56 -18.55
CA SER A 100 23.02 -3.48 -19.97
C SER A 100 21.60 -2.99 -20.19
N ASP A 101 21.33 -2.51 -21.41
CA ASP A 101 20.00 -2.01 -21.80
C ASP A 101 19.09 -3.17 -22.22
N VAL A 102 18.61 -3.94 -21.25
CA VAL A 102 17.71 -5.08 -21.48
C VAL A 102 16.29 -4.73 -21.03
N ALA A 103 15.30 -5.31 -21.69
CA ALA A 103 13.92 -5.27 -21.25
C ALA A 103 13.80 -5.93 -19.86
N PHE A 104 12.94 -5.35 -19.01
CA PHE A 104 12.70 -5.86 -17.67
C PHE A 104 11.23 -5.66 -17.33
N ARG A 105 10.61 -6.70 -16.81
CA ARG A 105 9.25 -6.66 -16.26
C ARG A 105 9.22 -7.41 -14.95
N GLU A 106 8.54 -6.85 -13.98
CA GLU A 106 8.36 -7.48 -12.68
C GLU A 106 7.01 -7.07 -12.08
N ARG A 107 6.40 -7.96 -11.32
CA ARG A 107 5.18 -7.67 -10.57
C ARG A 107 5.43 -7.95 -9.09
N GLY A 108 5.07 -7.01 -8.24
CA GLY A 108 5.25 -7.15 -6.80
C GLY A 108 4.71 -5.98 -6.02
N ALA A 109 5.00 -5.96 -4.73
CA ALA A 109 4.60 -4.87 -3.86
C ALA A 109 5.51 -3.66 -4.06
N ALA A 110 4.90 -2.49 -4.23
CA ALA A 110 5.56 -1.20 -4.11
C ALA A 110 5.30 -0.60 -2.73
N SER A 111 6.27 0.15 -2.20
CA SER A 111 6.04 1.11 -1.13
C SER A 111 6.56 2.49 -1.55
N TRP A 112 6.68 3.40 -0.61
CA TRP A 112 7.21 4.73 -0.87
C TRP A 112 8.07 5.20 0.30
N TYR A 113 9.01 6.11 0.02
CA TYR A 113 9.88 6.76 0.99
C TYR A 113 9.60 8.26 1.01
N GLY A 114 9.63 8.84 2.20
CA GLY A 114 9.08 10.15 2.45
C GLY A 114 10.08 11.16 3.00
N ARG A 115 9.61 11.98 3.94
CA ARG A 115 10.32 13.14 4.46
C ARG A 115 11.65 12.82 5.13
N GLN A 116 11.82 11.62 5.70
CA GLN A 116 13.07 11.23 6.37
C GLN A 116 14.25 11.19 5.38
N PHE A 117 13.98 10.87 4.13
CA PHE A 117 14.99 10.76 3.08
C PHE A 117 15.14 12.03 2.25
N HIS A 118 14.14 12.91 2.30
CA HIS A 118 14.15 14.17 1.53
C HIS A 118 15.38 15.02 1.86
N GLY A 119 16.07 15.49 0.82
CA GLY A 119 17.32 16.25 0.95
C GLY A 119 18.58 15.38 1.10
N ASN A 120 18.48 14.07 1.28
CA ASN A 120 19.63 13.16 1.35
C ASN A 120 20.10 12.75 -0.06
N ARG A 121 21.36 12.28 -0.15
CA ARG A 121 21.90 11.78 -1.41
C ARG A 121 21.41 10.37 -1.72
N THR A 122 20.98 10.17 -2.96
CA THR A 122 20.62 8.87 -3.51
C THR A 122 21.85 8.09 -3.98
N ALA A 123 21.68 6.86 -4.40
CA ALA A 123 22.76 6.02 -4.96
C ALA A 123 23.35 6.60 -6.26
N SER A 124 22.59 7.39 -7.03
CA SER A 124 23.12 8.14 -8.17
C SER A 124 24.02 9.32 -7.73
N GLY A 125 23.88 9.76 -6.48
CA GLY A 125 24.51 10.96 -5.92
C GLY A 125 23.68 12.23 -6.03
N GLU A 126 22.51 12.15 -6.64
CA GLU A 126 21.54 13.24 -6.69
C GLU A 126 20.92 13.47 -5.29
N ILE A 127 20.36 14.64 -5.07
CA ILE A 127 19.58 14.90 -3.86
C ILE A 127 18.17 14.34 -4.06
N TYR A 128 17.70 13.51 -3.12
CA TYR A 128 16.36 13.01 -3.16
C TYR A 128 15.33 14.11 -2.95
N ASP A 129 14.47 14.28 -3.93
CA ASP A 129 13.28 15.11 -3.83
C ASP A 129 12.04 14.22 -3.81
N MET A 130 11.32 14.20 -2.68
CA MET A 130 10.13 13.41 -2.53
C MET A 130 8.96 13.85 -3.43
N PHE A 131 9.04 15.04 -4.01
CA PHE A 131 8.04 15.59 -4.93
C PHE A 131 8.38 15.37 -6.40
N ALA A 132 9.56 14.84 -6.71
CA ALA A 132 9.94 14.44 -8.07
C ALA A 132 9.45 13.03 -8.40
N MET A 133 9.30 12.72 -9.69
CA MET A 133 8.88 11.39 -10.17
C MET A 133 10.09 10.45 -10.25
N THR A 134 10.53 9.96 -9.07
CA THR A 134 11.69 9.08 -8.91
C THR A 134 11.34 7.81 -8.13
N ALA A 135 12.24 6.83 -8.17
CA ALA A 135 12.11 5.59 -7.44
C ALA A 135 13.46 4.98 -7.09
N ALA A 136 13.44 4.07 -6.10
CA ALA A 136 14.54 3.18 -5.75
C ALA A 136 14.22 1.75 -6.21
N HIS A 137 15.20 1.11 -6.86
CA HIS A 137 15.12 -0.30 -7.28
C HIS A 137 16.42 -1.03 -6.96
N PRO A 138 16.37 -2.31 -6.49
CA PRO A 138 17.59 -2.99 -6.05
C PRO A 138 18.56 -3.31 -7.18
N THR A 139 18.08 -3.61 -8.38
CA THR A 139 18.93 -4.15 -9.45
C THR A 139 18.81 -3.48 -10.81
N LEU A 140 17.80 -2.65 -11.06
CA LEU A 140 17.71 -1.92 -12.33
C LEU A 140 18.92 -0.99 -12.51
N PRO A 141 19.35 -0.74 -13.76
CA PRO A 141 20.43 0.22 -14.01
C PRO A 141 20.11 1.59 -13.45
N ILE A 142 21.09 2.27 -12.90
CA ILE A 142 20.99 3.67 -12.51
C ILE A 142 21.85 4.52 -13.46
N PRO A 143 21.28 5.58 -14.07
CA PRO A 143 19.86 5.89 -14.14
C PRO A 143 19.11 5.00 -15.13
N SER A 144 17.82 4.81 -14.91
CA SER A 144 16.91 4.21 -15.89
C SER A 144 15.47 4.69 -15.66
N TYR A 145 14.57 4.39 -16.58
CA TYR A 145 13.17 4.80 -16.49
C TYR A 145 12.27 3.57 -16.44
N VAL A 146 11.23 3.66 -15.64
CA VAL A 146 10.30 2.56 -15.41
C VAL A 146 8.88 3.10 -15.48
N ARG A 147 8.04 2.45 -16.27
CA ARG A 147 6.59 2.58 -16.14
C ARG A 147 6.14 1.72 -14.97
N VAL A 148 5.44 2.33 -14.04
CA VAL A 148 4.86 1.66 -12.88
C VAL A 148 3.35 1.73 -12.99
N THR A 149 2.70 0.58 -13.07
CA THR A 149 1.24 0.48 -13.21
C THR A 149 0.65 -0.14 -11.95
N SER A 150 -0.28 0.55 -11.32
CA SER A 150 -1.04 0.01 -10.18
C SER A 150 -2.00 -1.08 -10.67
N VAL A 151 -1.88 -2.30 -10.14
CA VAL A 151 -2.79 -3.41 -10.51
C VAL A 151 -4.23 -3.10 -10.11
N ARG A 152 -4.42 -2.40 -9.00
CA ARG A 152 -5.75 -2.07 -8.47
C ARG A 152 -6.46 -0.95 -9.23
N THR A 153 -5.75 0.15 -9.51
CA THR A 153 -6.37 1.36 -10.11
C THR A 153 -6.17 1.43 -11.62
N ARG A 154 -5.26 0.63 -12.17
CA ARG A 154 -4.79 0.68 -13.57
C ARG A 154 -4.14 2.01 -13.95
N GLN A 155 -3.90 2.87 -12.98
CA GLN A 155 -3.13 4.09 -13.21
C GLN A 155 -1.66 3.76 -13.40
N SER A 156 -1.03 4.45 -14.33
CA SER A 156 0.40 4.33 -14.62
C SER A 156 1.10 5.66 -14.40
N VAL A 157 2.37 5.58 -14.03
CA VAL A 157 3.31 6.70 -13.99
C VAL A 157 4.66 6.27 -14.54
N VAL A 158 5.41 7.21 -15.10
CA VAL A 158 6.81 6.99 -15.44
C VAL A 158 7.68 7.65 -14.36
N VAL A 159 8.60 6.86 -13.79
CA VAL A 159 9.55 7.29 -12.78
C VAL A 159 10.99 7.09 -13.26
N ARG A 160 11.90 7.93 -12.79
CA ARG A 160 13.34 7.75 -12.98
C ARG A 160 13.94 7.01 -11.79
N VAL A 161 14.56 5.88 -12.04
CA VAL A 161 15.28 5.09 -11.02
C VAL A 161 16.64 5.72 -10.79
N ASN A 162 16.82 6.33 -9.64
CA ASN A 162 18.04 7.02 -9.26
C ASN A 162 18.60 6.58 -7.90
N ASP A 163 17.93 5.59 -7.25
CA ASP A 163 18.33 5.12 -5.94
C ASP A 163 18.29 3.59 -5.81
N ARG A 164 18.88 3.04 -4.73
CA ARG A 164 18.93 1.63 -4.39
C ARG A 164 18.00 1.30 -3.23
N GLY A 165 17.33 0.18 -3.32
CA GLY A 165 16.29 -0.35 -2.45
C GLY A 165 15.09 -0.79 -3.30
N PRO A 166 14.05 -1.37 -2.70
CA PRO A 166 13.93 -1.77 -1.29
C PRO A 166 14.87 -2.92 -0.92
N PHE A 167 15.24 -2.97 0.37
CA PHE A 167 16.03 -4.07 0.91
C PHE A 167 15.19 -5.04 1.75
N LYS A 168 13.87 -4.84 1.83
CA LYS A 168 12.91 -5.82 2.33
C LYS A 168 12.46 -6.73 1.21
N SER A 169 12.40 -8.02 1.50
CA SER A 169 12.23 -9.09 0.51
C SER A 169 10.84 -9.20 -0.13
N ASP A 170 9.87 -8.48 0.41
CA ASP A 170 8.48 -8.51 -0.04
C ASP A 170 8.12 -7.37 -1.02
N ARG A 171 9.12 -6.53 -1.38
CA ARG A 171 8.92 -5.36 -2.24
C ARG A 171 9.87 -5.35 -3.42
N VAL A 172 9.36 -4.84 -4.53
CA VAL A 172 10.12 -4.72 -5.80
C VAL A 172 10.60 -3.30 -6.07
N ILE A 173 9.88 -2.28 -5.58
CA ILE A 173 10.21 -0.87 -5.82
C ILE A 173 9.76 0.00 -4.64
N ASP A 174 10.53 1.04 -4.33
CA ASP A 174 10.12 2.13 -3.45
C ASP A 174 9.95 3.40 -4.28
N LEU A 175 8.77 3.99 -4.22
CA LEU A 175 8.38 5.17 -4.99
C LEU A 175 8.66 6.45 -4.21
N SER A 176 8.90 7.55 -4.89
CA SER A 176 8.81 8.87 -4.28
C SER A 176 7.38 9.13 -3.78
N TYR A 177 7.22 10.11 -2.89
CA TYR A 177 5.90 10.49 -2.40
C TYR A 177 4.96 10.94 -3.53
N ALA A 178 5.44 11.75 -4.47
CA ALA A 178 4.64 12.19 -5.61
C ALA A 178 4.18 11.02 -6.49
N ALA A 179 5.06 10.09 -6.82
CA ALA A 179 4.69 8.90 -7.58
C ALA A 179 3.68 8.02 -6.83
N ALA A 180 3.85 7.87 -5.51
CA ALA A 180 2.92 7.12 -4.65
C ALA A 180 1.54 7.79 -4.56
N VAL A 181 1.48 9.13 -4.52
CA VAL A 181 0.21 9.88 -4.56
C VAL A 181 -0.52 9.59 -5.86
N ARG A 182 0.15 9.71 -7.00
CA ARG A 182 -0.44 9.49 -8.34
C ARG A 182 -0.94 8.06 -8.54
N LEU A 183 -0.24 7.06 -7.99
CA LEU A 183 -0.65 5.65 -8.05
C LEU A 183 -1.69 5.24 -6.98
N GLY A 184 -2.01 6.15 -6.04
CA GLY A 184 -2.99 5.90 -4.99
C GLY A 184 -2.53 4.89 -3.94
N VAL A 185 -1.20 4.80 -3.67
CA VAL A 185 -0.63 3.86 -2.70
C VAL A 185 -0.24 4.50 -1.36
N VAL A 186 -0.27 5.83 -1.24
CA VAL A 186 0.12 6.55 -0.01
C VAL A 186 -0.71 6.10 1.18
N ALA A 187 -2.03 6.04 1.02
CA ALA A 187 -2.95 5.76 2.13
C ALA A 187 -2.79 4.34 2.71
N SER A 188 -2.50 3.36 1.86
CA SER A 188 -2.25 1.97 2.24
C SER A 188 -0.80 1.71 2.66
N GLY A 189 0.12 2.62 2.33
CA GLY A 189 1.57 2.45 2.52
C GLY A 189 2.22 1.53 1.47
N THR A 190 1.46 0.61 0.90
CA THR A 190 1.92 -0.34 -0.12
C THR A 190 0.82 -0.60 -1.15
N GLY A 191 1.21 -1.13 -2.32
CA GLY A 191 0.28 -1.57 -3.36
C GLY A 191 0.95 -2.51 -4.34
N ILE A 192 0.18 -3.40 -4.97
CA ILE A 192 0.71 -4.26 -6.02
C ILE A 192 0.82 -3.49 -7.33
N VAL A 193 2.00 -3.54 -7.92
CA VAL A 193 2.33 -2.87 -9.16
C VAL A 193 2.94 -3.84 -10.18
N GLU A 194 2.85 -3.44 -11.42
CA GLU A 194 3.60 -4.00 -12.54
C GLU A 194 4.64 -2.97 -12.98
N LEU A 195 5.87 -3.43 -13.10
CA LEU A 195 7.02 -2.64 -13.52
C LEU A 195 7.37 -3.02 -14.96
N GLU A 196 7.59 -2.02 -15.79
CA GLU A 196 8.13 -2.19 -17.14
C GLU A 196 9.25 -1.16 -17.36
N ARG A 197 10.46 -1.63 -17.52
CA ARG A 197 11.59 -0.76 -17.84
C ARG A 197 11.46 -0.23 -19.27
N ILE A 198 11.65 1.06 -19.43
CA ILE A 198 11.71 1.72 -20.74
C ILE A 198 13.16 1.63 -21.24
N THR A 199 13.37 0.93 -22.34
CA THR A 199 14.68 0.74 -22.94
C THR A 199 15.15 1.96 -23.74
N HIS A 200 16.47 2.05 -24.00
CA HIS A 200 17.00 3.11 -24.85
C HIS A 200 16.39 3.08 -26.27
N ALA A 201 16.12 1.87 -26.80
CA ALA A 201 15.44 1.71 -28.09
C ALA A 201 14.03 2.33 -28.08
N GLN A 202 13.24 2.06 -27.04
CA GLN A 202 11.91 2.66 -26.89
C GLN A 202 11.96 4.17 -26.65
N ILE A 203 13.01 4.66 -25.99
CA ILE A 203 13.22 6.12 -25.85
C ILE A 203 13.53 6.74 -27.19
N ALA A 204 14.43 6.13 -27.98
CA ALA A 204 14.82 6.63 -29.29
C ALA A 204 13.66 6.62 -30.29
N SER A 205 12.83 5.57 -30.31
CA SER A 205 11.67 5.47 -31.20
C SER A 205 10.47 6.31 -30.76
N GLY A 206 10.41 6.69 -29.47
CA GLY A 206 9.25 7.35 -28.88
C GLY A 206 8.10 6.42 -28.45
N GLU A 207 8.19 5.11 -28.70
CA GLU A 207 7.17 4.10 -28.35
C GLU A 207 6.74 4.13 -26.88
N TRP A 208 7.60 4.59 -25.98
CA TRP A 208 7.26 4.69 -24.57
C TRP A 208 6.08 5.62 -24.26
N ARG A 209 5.70 6.52 -25.20
CA ARG A 209 4.57 7.45 -25.06
C ARG A 209 3.23 6.77 -25.32
N ASP A 210 3.23 5.77 -26.19
CA ASP A 210 2.01 5.13 -26.71
C ASP A 210 1.57 3.91 -25.85
N ALA A 211 2.39 3.50 -24.90
CA ALA A 211 2.05 2.42 -24.00
C ALA A 211 0.98 2.88 -22.98
N PRO A 212 -0.07 2.07 -22.76
CA PRO A 212 -1.22 2.40 -21.93
C PRO A 212 -0.87 2.63 -20.47
#